data_be9d9389a9b3986965cf36c85751179f
#
_entry.id   be9d9389a9b3986965cf36c85751179f
#
_cell.length_a   1.000
_cell.length_b   1.000
_cell.length_c   1.000
_cell.angle_alpha   90.00
_cell.angle_beta   90.00
_cell.angle_gamma   90.00
#
_symmetry.space_group_name_H-M   'P 1'
#
loop_
_entity.id
_entity.type
_entity.pdbx_description
1 polymer ?
#
loop_
_entity_poly.entity_id
_entity_poly.type
_entity_poly.pdbx_seq_one_letter_code
_entity_poly.pdbx_strand_id
1 'polypeptide(L)'
;MKIGITCYPTYGGSGVVATELGIELAAAGHQVHFIAYSPPFRLRGREQDIAFHEVSVSNYPLFEFPPYDLALATRMAEVAAYYQLDLLHVHYAIPHSISAFLAREMLARDGRRLPFITTLHGTDITLVGLDHSYLPTTRFGIDRSDGVTAISNYLRERTIQEFHPERPIEVIPNFVNCDVYVPLSDEQRAQGRARYAADGEKILVHLSNFRPVKRTADVVRIFSRVARELPARLLMIGDGPERSAAEWIAHSTGIQDRVHFLGKQDNVSDILPLADLLLLPSELESFGLVALEAMACRVPTIATRVGGIPEVIEDGVTGCLFPVGDVDAMAAAAVDLLRDPDRYHAMAAAARKTAQARYCASKILPLYEQFYERVVNGPGAP
;
A
#
# COMPACT_ATOMS: atom_id res chain seq x y z
N MET A 1 -19.29 -8.48 -12.91
CA MET A 1 -18.23 -9.40 -13.40
C MET A 1 -17.82 -10.37 -12.30
N LYS A 2 -17.21 -11.51 -12.69
CA LYS A 2 -16.59 -12.48 -11.79
C LYS A 2 -15.08 -12.34 -11.88
N ILE A 3 -14.44 -11.90 -10.80
CA ILE A 3 -13.06 -11.42 -10.80
C ILE A 3 -12.23 -12.26 -9.86
N GLY A 4 -11.15 -12.86 -10.39
CA GLY A 4 -10.14 -13.52 -9.57
C GLY A 4 -9.05 -12.53 -9.17
N ILE A 5 -8.79 -12.33 -7.88
CA ILE A 5 -7.73 -11.46 -7.38
C ILE A 5 -6.63 -12.27 -6.72
N THR A 6 -5.38 -12.00 -7.10
CA THR A 6 -4.21 -12.59 -6.45
C THR A 6 -3.26 -11.51 -5.95
N CYS A 7 -2.83 -11.64 -4.71
CA CYS A 7 -1.88 -10.74 -4.07
C CYS A 7 -1.06 -11.48 -3.01
N TYR A 8 -0.01 -10.84 -2.50
CA TYR A 8 0.62 -11.27 -1.27
C TYR A 8 -0.30 -10.94 -0.07
N PRO A 9 -0.78 -11.94 0.68
CA PRO A 9 -1.69 -11.72 1.81
C PRO A 9 -0.95 -11.24 3.07
N THR A 10 -0.10 -10.22 2.92
CA THR A 10 0.77 -9.69 3.97
C THR A 10 0.34 -8.28 4.40
N TYR A 11 0.87 -7.82 5.54
CA TYR A 11 0.67 -6.44 6.06
C TYR A 11 1.36 -5.35 5.22
N GLY A 12 1.78 -5.65 3.99
CA GLY A 12 2.37 -4.68 3.06
C GLY A 12 1.32 -3.89 2.30
N GLY A 13 1.69 -2.70 1.80
CA GLY A 13 0.79 -1.80 1.09
C GLY A 13 0.08 -2.44 -0.12
N SER A 14 0.76 -3.31 -0.87
CA SER A 14 0.15 -4.01 -2.02
C SER A 14 -0.95 -4.99 -1.61
N GLY A 15 -0.74 -5.76 -0.52
CA GLY A 15 -1.76 -6.65 0.03
C GLY A 15 -2.98 -5.89 0.55
N VAL A 16 -2.75 -4.74 1.19
CA VAL A 16 -3.80 -3.82 1.64
C VAL A 16 -4.62 -3.34 0.45
N VAL A 17 -3.97 -2.77 -0.57
CA VAL A 17 -4.66 -2.23 -1.76
C VAL A 17 -5.46 -3.29 -2.49
N ALA A 18 -4.86 -4.47 -2.72
CA ALA A 18 -5.55 -5.57 -3.39
C ALA A 18 -6.80 -6.02 -2.62
N THR A 19 -6.69 -6.10 -1.28
CA THR A 19 -7.81 -6.51 -0.43
C THR A 19 -8.92 -5.47 -0.40
N GLU A 20 -8.58 -4.19 -0.20
CA GLU A 20 -9.55 -3.09 -0.24
C GLU A 20 -10.23 -3.00 -1.61
N LEU A 21 -9.48 -3.16 -2.71
CA LEU A 21 -10.06 -3.19 -4.05
C LEU A 21 -11.08 -4.33 -4.21
N GLY A 22 -10.75 -5.52 -3.73
CA GLY A 22 -11.69 -6.65 -3.77
C GLY A 22 -12.95 -6.41 -2.94
N ILE A 23 -12.82 -5.77 -1.78
CA ILE A 23 -13.95 -5.41 -0.92
C ILE A 23 -14.86 -4.38 -1.61
N GLU A 24 -14.27 -3.33 -2.19
CA GLU A 24 -15.04 -2.29 -2.89
C GLU A 24 -15.71 -2.83 -4.15
N LEU A 25 -15.05 -3.72 -4.91
CA LEU A 25 -15.63 -4.41 -6.06
C LEU A 25 -16.81 -5.31 -5.65
N ALA A 26 -16.70 -6.05 -4.55
CA ALA A 26 -17.80 -6.86 -4.04
C ALA A 26 -18.99 -5.99 -3.60
N ALA A 27 -18.73 -4.88 -2.92
CA ALA A 27 -19.76 -3.90 -2.55
C ALA A 27 -20.43 -3.27 -3.77
N ALA A 28 -19.73 -3.14 -4.90
CA ALA A 28 -20.28 -2.69 -6.19
C ALA A 28 -21.06 -3.79 -6.95
N GLY A 29 -21.17 -5.00 -6.39
CA GLY A 29 -21.97 -6.10 -6.96
C GLY A 29 -21.17 -7.05 -7.86
N HIS A 30 -19.85 -6.99 -7.87
CA HIS A 30 -19.01 -7.99 -8.54
C HIS A 30 -18.84 -9.24 -7.67
N GLN A 31 -18.67 -10.41 -8.29
CA GLN A 31 -18.28 -11.64 -7.60
C GLN A 31 -16.75 -11.68 -7.52
N VAL A 32 -16.22 -11.61 -6.31
CA VAL A 32 -14.76 -11.55 -6.09
C VAL A 32 -14.25 -12.84 -5.48
N HIS A 33 -13.18 -13.37 -6.06
CA HIS A 33 -12.52 -14.61 -5.68
C HIS A 33 -11.04 -14.34 -5.38
N PHE A 34 -10.64 -14.33 -4.11
CA PHE A 34 -9.22 -14.27 -3.75
C PHE A 34 -8.55 -15.63 -3.88
N ILE A 35 -7.39 -15.67 -4.56
CA ILE A 35 -6.60 -16.87 -4.79
C ILE A 35 -5.20 -16.61 -4.24
N ALA A 36 -4.86 -17.16 -3.07
CA ALA A 36 -3.60 -16.94 -2.38
C ALA A 36 -3.30 -18.07 -1.38
N TYR A 37 -2.08 -18.12 -0.83
CA TYR A 37 -1.67 -19.13 0.15
C TYR A 37 -2.26 -18.95 1.56
N SER A 38 -2.82 -17.80 1.87
CA SER A 38 -3.58 -17.52 3.09
C SER A 38 -4.57 -16.38 2.87
N PRO A 39 -5.64 -16.26 3.67
CA PRO A 39 -6.57 -15.15 3.56
C PRO A 39 -5.86 -13.80 3.77
N PRO A 40 -6.11 -12.79 2.92
CA PRO A 40 -5.63 -11.43 3.16
C PRO A 40 -6.12 -10.92 4.52
N PHE A 41 -5.24 -10.29 5.29
CA PHE A 41 -5.52 -9.96 6.69
C PHE A 41 -6.73 -9.01 6.89
N ARG A 42 -6.95 -8.06 5.97
CA ARG A 42 -8.12 -7.14 6.01
C ARG A 42 -9.42 -7.77 5.54
N LEU A 43 -9.38 -8.99 5.01
CA LEU A 43 -10.58 -9.72 4.61
C LEU A 43 -11.33 -10.33 5.81
N ARG A 44 -10.67 -10.47 6.95
CA ARG A 44 -11.25 -11.08 8.16
C ARG A 44 -12.52 -10.37 8.59
N GLY A 45 -13.61 -11.13 8.77
CA GLY A 45 -14.95 -10.64 9.13
C GLY A 45 -15.77 -10.10 7.96
N ARG A 46 -15.27 -10.19 6.72
CA ARG A 46 -15.95 -9.79 5.49
C ARG A 46 -16.07 -10.93 4.46
N GLU A 47 -15.89 -12.18 4.93
CA GLU A 47 -15.84 -13.37 4.07
C GLU A 47 -17.22 -13.74 3.49
N GLN A 48 -18.32 -13.11 3.93
CA GLN A 48 -19.68 -13.48 3.49
C GLN A 48 -19.93 -13.15 2.00
N ASP A 49 -19.25 -12.14 1.47
CA ASP A 49 -19.46 -11.64 0.10
C ASP A 49 -18.30 -11.93 -0.84
N ILE A 50 -17.18 -12.52 -0.32
CA ILE A 50 -15.95 -12.73 -1.05
C ILE A 50 -15.45 -14.16 -0.85
N ALA A 51 -15.29 -14.89 -1.95
CA ALA A 51 -14.77 -16.26 -1.92
C ALA A 51 -13.25 -16.26 -1.76
N PHE A 52 -12.73 -17.12 -0.89
CA PHE A 52 -11.31 -17.35 -0.74
C PHE A 52 -10.94 -18.76 -1.18
N HIS A 53 -9.88 -18.89 -1.98
CA HIS A 53 -9.37 -20.12 -2.51
C HIS A 53 -7.90 -20.29 -2.12
N GLU A 54 -7.65 -21.17 -1.18
CA GLU A 54 -6.30 -21.46 -0.71
C GLU A 54 -5.46 -22.16 -1.80
N VAL A 55 -4.22 -21.71 -1.92
CA VAL A 55 -3.18 -22.32 -2.75
C VAL A 55 -2.31 -23.20 -1.86
N SER A 56 -2.50 -24.49 -1.94
CA SER A 56 -1.69 -25.48 -1.24
C SER A 56 -0.54 -25.97 -2.12
N VAL A 57 0.66 -26.00 -1.57
CA VAL A 57 1.85 -26.50 -2.28
C VAL A 57 2.23 -27.85 -1.70
N SER A 58 2.29 -28.89 -2.56
CA SER A 58 2.75 -30.21 -2.15
C SER A 58 4.22 -30.17 -1.75
N ASN A 59 4.52 -30.74 -0.59
CA ASN A 59 5.90 -30.93 -0.17
C ASN A 59 6.44 -32.23 -0.82
N TYR A 60 7.29 -32.07 -1.82
CA TYR A 60 7.96 -33.22 -2.48
C TYR A 60 9.46 -33.19 -2.14
N PRO A 61 10.05 -34.29 -1.65
CA PRO A 61 11.40 -34.25 -1.09
C PRO A 61 12.52 -33.80 -2.04
N LEU A 62 12.30 -33.88 -3.37
CA LEU A 62 13.27 -33.41 -4.36
C LEU A 62 13.13 -31.89 -4.66
N PHE A 63 12.11 -31.22 -4.15
CA PHE A 63 11.97 -29.80 -4.28
C PHE A 63 12.65 -29.11 -3.08
N GLU A 64 13.85 -28.59 -3.28
CA GLU A 64 14.52 -27.76 -2.29
C GLU A 64 13.65 -26.52 -1.96
N PHE A 65 13.06 -25.91 -3.00
CA PHE A 65 12.10 -24.82 -2.88
C PHE A 65 10.77 -25.25 -3.51
N PRO A 66 9.69 -25.38 -2.72
CA PRO A 66 8.38 -25.71 -3.26
C PRO A 66 7.93 -24.69 -4.30
N PRO A 67 7.55 -25.10 -5.54
CA PRO A 67 7.21 -24.19 -6.63
C PRO A 67 5.80 -23.59 -6.45
N TYR A 68 5.69 -22.57 -5.59
CA TYR A 68 4.43 -21.90 -5.27
C TYR A 68 3.75 -21.32 -6.52
N ASP A 69 4.51 -20.73 -7.42
CA ASP A 69 4.04 -20.12 -8.66
C ASP A 69 3.31 -21.12 -9.59
N LEU A 70 3.79 -22.36 -9.67
CA LEU A 70 3.13 -23.43 -10.43
C LEU A 70 1.82 -23.89 -9.76
N ALA A 71 1.83 -24.05 -8.43
CA ALA A 71 0.63 -24.39 -7.68
C ALA A 71 -0.43 -23.27 -7.78
N LEU A 72 0.01 -22.01 -7.73
CA LEU A 72 -0.85 -20.85 -7.92
C LEU A 72 -1.48 -20.84 -9.33
N ALA A 73 -0.69 -21.10 -10.38
CA ALA A 73 -1.20 -21.16 -11.75
C ALA A 73 -2.29 -22.23 -11.91
N THR A 74 -2.06 -23.43 -11.36
CA THR A 74 -3.04 -24.52 -11.36
C THR A 74 -4.31 -24.08 -10.64
N ARG A 75 -4.19 -23.50 -9.43
CA ARG A 75 -5.34 -23.06 -8.65
C ARG A 75 -6.13 -21.95 -9.33
N MET A 76 -5.44 -21.00 -9.98
CA MET A 76 -6.08 -19.96 -10.80
C MET A 76 -6.90 -20.58 -11.94
N ALA A 77 -6.34 -21.56 -12.67
CA ALA A 77 -7.04 -22.23 -13.75
C ALA A 77 -8.28 -23.01 -13.27
N GLU A 78 -8.16 -23.76 -12.16
CA GLU A 78 -9.27 -24.50 -11.55
C GLU A 78 -10.41 -23.57 -11.12
N VAL A 79 -10.09 -22.52 -10.35
CA VAL A 79 -11.06 -21.54 -9.84
C VAL A 79 -11.72 -20.81 -11.01
N ALA A 80 -10.94 -20.39 -12.00
CA ALA A 80 -11.46 -19.72 -13.17
C ALA A 80 -12.39 -20.63 -13.98
N ALA A 81 -12.04 -21.90 -14.14
CA ALA A 81 -12.89 -22.87 -14.83
C ALA A 81 -14.20 -23.16 -14.09
N TYR A 82 -14.11 -23.40 -12.78
CA TYR A 82 -15.29 -23.78 -11.98
C TYR A 82 -16.28 -22.64 -11.81
N TYR A 83 -15.79 -21.45 -11.44
CA TYR A 83 -16.64 -20.28 -11.17
C TYR A 83 -16.95 -19.44 -12.42
N GLN A 84 -16.35 -19.77 -13.57
CA GLN A 84 -16.50 -19.04 -14.82
C GLN A 84 -16.07 -17.58 -14.66
N LEU A 85 -14.80 -17.35 -14.19
CA LEU A 85 -14.28 -16.00 -14.03
C LEU A 85 -14.17 -15.30 -15.37
N ASP A 86 -14.48 -14.00 -15.37
CA ASP A 86 -14.38 -13.12 -16.53
C ASP A 86 -12.93 -12.64 -16.75
N LEU A 87 -12.18 -12.44 -15.65
CA LEU A 87 -10.78 -12.01 -15.67
C LEU A 87 -10.04 -12.41 -14.39
N LEU A 88 -8.69 -12.41 -14.49
CA LEU A 88 -7.80 -12.41 -13.33
C LEU A 88 -7.18 -11.02 -13.16
N HIS A 89 -7.15 -10.50 -11.94
CA HIS A 89 -6.39 -9.33 -11.57
C HIS A 89 -5.29 -9.72 -10.59
N VAL A 90 -4.04 -9.64 -11.04
CA VAL A 90 -2.89 -9.99 -10.21
C VAL A 90 -2.12 -8.76 -9.79
N HIS A 91 -1.75 -8.71 -8.54
CA HIS A 91 -0.93 -7.65 -7.96
C HIS A 91 0.52 -8.15 -7.85
N TYR A 92 1.45 -7.43 -8.46
CA TYR A 92 2.85 -7.74 -8.74
C TYR A 92 3.11 -8.43 -10.09
N ALA A 93 4.12 -7.92 -10.80
CA ALA A 93 4.58 -8.49 -12.05
C ALA A 93 5.13 -9.92 -11.84
N ILE A 94 5.85 -10.17 -10.77
CA ILE A 94 6.35 -11.49 -10.40
C ILE A 94 6.01 -11.86 -8.95
N PRO A 95 5.67 -13.12 -8.68
CA PRO A 95 5.47 -14.21 -9.62
C PRO A 95 4.07 -14.24 -10.25
N HIS A 96 3.17 -13.36 -9.82
CA HIS A 96 1.73 -13.49 -10.01
C HIS A 96 1.30 -13.38 -11.49
N SER A 97 1.94 -12.49 -12.28
CA SER A 97 1.64 -12.39 -13.72
C SER A 97 2.03 -13.66 -14.49
N ILE A 98 3.14 -14.30 -14.07
CA ILE A 98 3.59 -15.56 -14.67
C ILE A 98 2.61 -16.69 -14.36
N SER A 99 2.15 -16.77 -13.12
CA SER A 99 1.13 -17.74 -12.72
C SER A 99 -0.19 -17.52 -13.48
N ALA A 100 -0.62 -16.28 -13.65
CA ALA A 100 -1.81 -15.95 -14.43
C ALA A 100 -1.65 -16.27 -15.92
N PHE A 101 -0.48 -15.98 -16.49
CA PHE A 101 -0.15 -16.37 -17.86
C PHE A 101 -0.26 -17.88 -18.06
N LEU A 102 0.33 -18.68 -17.17
CA LEU A 102 0.24 -20.14 -17.23
C LEU A 102 -1.20 -20.63 -17.08
N ALA A 103 -1.97 -20.06 -16.15
CA ALA A 103 -3.40 -20.38 -15.99
C ALA A 103 -4.20 -20.10 -17.25
N ARG A 104 -3.98 -18.95 -17.90
CA ARG A 104 -4.59 -18.59 -19.19
C ARG A 104 -4.25 -19.61 -20.28
N GLU A 105 -2.98 -20.01 -20.43
CA GLU A 105 -2.55 -20.97 -21.45
C GLU A 105 -3.14 -22.38 -21.19
N MET A 106 -3.30 -22.78 -19.91
CA MET A 106 -3.98 -24.04 -19.58
C MET A 106 -5.43 -24.04 -20.07
N LEU A 107 -6.17 -22.93 -19.82
CA LEU A 107 -7.58 -22.80 -20.20
C LEU A 107 -7.77 -22.59 -21.71
N ALA A 108 -6.82 -21.97 -22.39
CA ALA A 108 -6.86 -21.78 -23.83
C ALA A 108 -6.87 -23.12 -24.61
N ARG A 109 -6.27 -24.20 -24.06
CA ARG A 109 -6.34 -25.54 -24.63
C ARG A 109 -7.77 -26.07 -24.73
N ASP A 110 -8.63 -25.65 -23.80
CA ASP A 110 -10.05 -26.02 -23.76
C ASP A 110 -10.94 -24.99 -24.46
N GLY A 111 -10.33 -24.10 -25.27
CA GLY A 111 -11.03 -23.06 -26.03
C GLY A 111 -11.54 -21.89 -25.16
N ARG A 112 -11.11 -21.79 -23.93
CA ARG A 112 -11.57 -20.77 -23.01
C ARG A 112 -10.59 -19.59 -22.94
N ARG A 113 -11.09 -18.39 -23.20
CA ARG A 113 -10.37 -17.13 -22.99
C ARG A 113 -10.46 -16.70 -21.52
N LEU A 114 -9.34 -16.39 -20.91
CA LEU A 114 -9.24 -15.79 -19.58
C LEU A 114 -8.23 -14.64 -19.63
N PRO A 115 -8.67 -13.39 -19.83
CA PRO A 115 -7.76 -12.25 -19.77
C PRO A 115 -7.23 -12.04 -18.36
N PHE A 116 -6.00 -11.49 -18.25
CA PHE A 116 -5.47 -11.09 -16.96
C PHE A 116 -4.83 -9.70 -16.98
N ILE A 117 -5.00 -9.01 -15.85
CA ILE A 117 -4.48 -7.68 -15.60
C ILE A 117 -3.40 -7.76 -14.53
N THR A 118 -2.32 -6.99 -14.69
CA THR A 118 -1.26 -6.87 -13.70
C THR A 118 -1.18 -5.45 -13.18
N THR A 119 -1.32 -5.28 -11.85
CA THR A 119 -1.01 -4.01 -11.17
C THR A 119 0.39 -4.05 -10.58
N LEU A 120 1.22 -3.07 -10.97
CA LEU A 120 2.58 -2.87 -10.49
C LEU A 120 2.55 -2.06 -9.20
N HIS A 121 3.33 -2.49 -8.18
CA HIS A 121 3.30 -1.88 -6.84
C HIS A 121 4.60 -1.21 -6.40
N GLY A 122 5.71 -1.52 -7.04
CA GLY A 122 6.99 -0.88 -6.79
C GLY A 122 8.12 -1.84 -6.47
N THR A 123 8.05 -2.67 -5.43
CA THR A 123 9.11 -3.62 -5.10
C THR A 123 9.39 -4.59 -6.27
N ASP A 124 8.36 -4.99 -6.98
CA ASP A 124 8.42 -5.78 -8.21
C ASP A 124 9.12 -5.08 -9.38
N ILE A 125 9.22 -3.77 -9.35
CA ILE A 125 9.83 -2.96 -10.40
C ILE A 125 11.16 -2.35 -9.96
N THR A 126 11.23 -1.79 -8.77
CA THR A 126 12.39 -0.99 -8.33
C THR A 126 13.44 -1.80 -7.57
N LEU A 127 13.14 -3.03 -7.19
CA LEU A 127 14.03 -3.85 -6.36
C LEU A 127 14.15 -5.28 -6.91
N VAL A 128 13.13 -6.11 -6.68
CA VAL A 128 13.19 -7.55 -7.03
C VAL A 128 13.22 -7.76 -8.54
N GLY A 129 12.38 -7.04 -9.28
CA GLY A 129 12.30 -7.19 -10.73
C GLY A 129 13.54 -6.76 -11.50
N LEU A 130 14.42 -5.95 -10.89
CA LEU A 130 15.71 -5.56 -11.49
C LEU A 130 16.83 -6.57 -11.24
N ASP A 131 16.63 -7.54 -10.35
CA ASP A 131 17.60 -8.62 -10.19
C ASP A 131 17.74 -9.40 -11.51
N HIS A 132 18.98 -9.70 -11.89
CA HIS A 132 19.30 -10.38 -13.15
C HIS A 132 18.59 -11.72 -13.31
N SER A 133 18.26 -12.39 -12.18
CA SER A 133 17.53 -13.66 -12.16
C SER A 133 16.06 -13.49 -12.52
N TYR A 134 15.48 -12.29 -12.32
CA TYR A 134 14.05 -12.03 -12.48
C TYR A 134 13.72 -11.06 -13.59
N LEU A 135 14.65 -10.21 -14.01
CA LEU A 135 14.40 -9.11 -14.96
C LEU A 135 13.76 -9.61 -16.29
N PRO A 136 14.27 -10.65 -16.96
CA PRO A 136 13.64 -11.16 -18.19
C PRO A 136 12.23 -11.69 -17.96
N THR A 137 12.01 -12.37 -16.82
CA THR A 137 10.71 -12.94 -16.46
C THR A 137 9.72 -11.83 -16.09
N THR A 138 10.17 -10.81 -15.37
CA THR A 138 9.34 -9.63 -15.02
C THR A 138 8.87 -8.92 -16.28
N ARG A 139 9.79 -8.62 -17.21
CA ARG A 139 9.45 -8.03 -18.52
C ARG A 139 8.44 -8.90 -19.28
N PHE A 140 8.72 -10.18 -19.37
CA PHE A 140 7.83 -11.13 -20.04
C PHE A 140 6.41 -11.10 -19.42
N GLY A 141 6.29 -11.13 -18.09
CA GLY A 141 5.01 -11.08 -17.39
C GLY A 141 4.23 -9.80 -17.68
N ILE A 142 4.92 -8.65 -17.71
CA ILE A 142 4.33 -7.35 -18.08
C ILE A 142 3.80 -7.41 -19.52
N ASP A 143 4.61 -7.86 -20.47
CA ASP A 143 4.27 -7.88 -21.91
C ASP A 143 3.16 -8.90 -22.24
N ARG A 144 3.02 -9.96 -21.44
CA ARG A 144 1.97 -10.98 -21.62
C ARG A 144 0.65 -10.67 -20.93
N SER A 145 0.61 -9.64 -20.08
CA SER A 145 -0.64 -9.17 -19.48
C SER A 145 -1.56 -8.55 -20.55
N ASP A 146 -2.86 -8.81 -20.44
CA ASP A 146 -3.85 -8.19 -21.35
C ASP A 146 -4.07 -6.71 -21.00
N GLY A 147 -3.81 -6.32 -19.75
CA GLY A 147 -3.75 -4.96 -19.26
C GLY A 147 -2.72 -4.79 -18.17
N VAL A 148 -2.06 -3.63 -18.11
CA VAL A 148 -1.08 -3.31 -17.07
C VAL A 148 -1.41 -1.96 -16.46
N THR A 149 -1.43 -1.92 -15.12
CA THR A 149 -1.60 -0.67 -14.38
C THR A 149 -0.41 -0.41 -13.44
N ALA A 150 -0.13 0.85 -13.19
CA ALA A 150 0.83 1.29 -12.17
C ALA A 150 0.13 2.23 -11.19
N ILE A 151 0.55 2.18 -9.93
CA ILE A 151 -0.07 2.94 -8.83
C ILE A 151 0.33 4.42 -8.79
N SER A 152 1.27 4.84 -9.64
CA SER A 152 1.73 6.24 -9.76
C SER A 152 2.38 6.47 -11.11
N ASN A 153 2.47 7.75 -11.53
CA ASN A 153 3.24 8.14 -12.72
C ASN A 153 4.72 7.80 -12.56
N TYR A 154 5.27 8.05 -11.37
CA TYR A 154 6.64 7.67 -11.04
C TYR A 154 6.90 6.18 -11.34
N LEU A 155 6.02 5.30 -10.87
CA LEU A 155 6.21 3.86 -11.08
C LEU A 155 6.06 3.46 -12.54
N ARG A 156 5.09 4.05 -13.27
CA ARG A 156 4.95 3.85 -14.72
C ARG A 156 6.24 4.24 -15.45
N GLU A 157 6.77 5.42 -15.18
CA GLU A 157 7.98 5.92 -15.82
C GLU A 157 9.20 5.06 -15.52
N ARG A 158 9.38 4.65 -14.26
CA ARG A 158 10.42 3.70 -13.86
C ARG A 158 10.29 2.36 -14.59
N THR A 159 9.06 1.85 -14.71
CA THR A 159 8.82 0.59 -15.46
C THR A 159 9.19 0.73 -16.92
N ILE A 160 8.82 1.84 -17.58
CA ILE A 160 9.16 2.09 -18.98
C ILE A 160 10.69 2.18 -19.16
N GLN A 161 11.38 2.88 -18.26
CA GLN A 161 12.83 3.06 -18.32
C GLN A 161 13.62 1.77 -18.10
N GLU A 162 13.19 0.92 -17.18
CA GLU A 162 13.96 -0.27 -16.80
C GLU A 162 13.61 -1.52 -17.63
N PHE A 163 12.34 -1.67 -18.00
CA PHE A 163 11.85 -2.90 -18.63
C PHE A 163 11.52 -2.73 -20.11
N HIS A 164 11.38 -1.50 -20.61
CA HIS A 164 10.98 -1.19 -22.01
C HIS A 164 9.79 -2.05 -22.49
N PRO A 165 8.66 -2.04 -21.77
CA PRO A 165 7.53 -2.90 -22.07
C PRO A 165 6.90 -2.55 -23.41
N GLU A 166 6.41 -3.58 -24.11
CA GLU A 166 5.62 -3.40 -25.35
C GLU A 166 4.17 -2.98 -25.07
N ARG A 167 3.68 -3.27 -23.86
CA ARG A 167 2.32 -2.94 -23.44
C ARG A 167 2.24 -1.54 -22.84
N PRO A 168 1.18 -0.78 -23.15
CA PRO A 168 0.92 0.48 -22.47
C PRO A 168 0.60 0.23 -21.01
N ILE A 169 1.07 1.13 -20.14
CA ILE A 169 0.82 1.09 -18.70
C ILE A 169 -0.11 2.24 -18.34
N GLU A 170 -1.31 1.91 -17.85
CA GLU A 170 -2.26 2.91 -17.36
C GLU A 170 -1.98 3.25 -15.90
N VAL A 171 -2.09 4.51 -15.50
CA VAL A 171 -1.93 4.89 -14.10
C VAL A 171 -3.30 4.91 -13.44
N ILE A 172 -3.49 3.98 -12.50
CA ILE A 172 -4.64 3.97 -11.58
C ILE A 172 -4.05 4.07 -10.18
N PRO A 173 -4.17 5.23 -9.52
CA PRO A 173 -3.52 5.45 -8.23
C PRO A 173 -4.14 4.56 -7.15
N ASN A 174 -3.36 4.29 -6.10
CA ASN A 174 -3.90 3.71 -4.88
C ASN A 174 -4.95 4.64 -4.29
N PHE A 175 -5.82 4.07 -3.48
CA PHE A 175 -6.94 4.77 -2.87
C PHE A 175 -7.05 4.46 -1.38
N VAL A 176 -7.89 5.23 -0.71
CA VAL A 176 -8.27 5.03 0.69
C VAL A 176 -9.79 4.96 0.79
N ASN A 177 -10.31 4.11 1.68
CA ASN A 177 -11.72 4.15 2.03
C ASN A 177 -11.96 5.35 2.96
N CYS A 178 -12.56 6.42 2.42
CA CYS A 178 -12.78 7.68 3.11
C CYS A 178 -13.90 7.61 4.17
N ASP A 179 -14.64 6.51 4.25
CA ASP A 179 -15.65 6.25 5.27
C ASP A 179 -15.06 5.48 6.48
N VAL A 180 -13.92 4.82 6.26
CA VAL A 180 -13.15 4.13 7.31
C VAL A 180 -12.09 5.06 7.89
N TYR A 181 -11.32 5.74 7.03
CA TYR A 181 -10.31 6.70 7.47
C TYR A 181 -10.95 8.08 7.59
N VAL A 182 -11.46 8.37 8.78
CA VAL A 182 -12.18 9.61 9.09
C VAL A 182 -11.56 10.36 10.27
N PRO A 183 -11.65 11.68 10.29
CA PRO A 183 -11.33 12.43 11.51
C PRO A 183 -12.28 12.04 12.63
N LEU A 184 -11.77 11.95 13.85
CA LEU A 184 -12.57 11.70 15.05
C LEU A 184 -13.20 13.02 15.56
N SER A 185 -14.31 12.91 16.33
CA SER A 185 -14.79 14.01 17.13
C SER A 185 -13.77 14.36 18.23
N ASP A 186 -13.83 15.58 18.76
CA ASP A 186 -12.91 16.02 19.82
C ASP A 186 -12.98 15.10 21.04
N GLU A 187 -14.18 14.62 21.40
CA GLU A 187 -14.39 13.71 22.52
C GLU A 187 -13.77 12.33 22.24
N GLN A 188 -14.03 11.74 21.07
CA GLN A 188 -13.44 10.46 20.66
C GLN A 188 -11.92 10.55 20.60
N ARG A 189 -11.39 11.64 20.05
CA ARG A 189 -9.97 11.91 19.94
C ARG A 189 -9.33 12.03 21.31
N ALA A 190 -9.92 12.80 22.24
CA ALA A 190 -9.42 12.95 23.60
C ALA A 190 -9.38 11.61 24.33
N GLN A 191 -10.45 10.81 24.26
CA GLN A 191 -10.53 9.49 24.88
C GLN A 191 -9.48 8.52 24.30
N GLY A 192 -9.29 8.49 22.98
CA GLY A 192 -8.30 7.64 22.34
C GLY A 192 -6.86 8.04 22.68
N ARG A 193 -6.58 9.34 22.72
CA ARG A 193 -5.25 9.91 23.04
C ARG A 193 -4.80 9.62 24.48
N ALA A 194 -5.72 9.58 25.44
CA ALA A 194 -5.41 9.30 26.83
C ALA A 194 -4.69 7.96 27.07
N ARG A 195 -4.70 7.05 26.08
CA ARG A 195 -3.94 5.78 26.12
C ARG A 195 -2.46 5.96 25.84
N TYR A 196 -2.07 7.04 25.16
CA TYR A 196 -0.73 7.22 24.61
C TYR A 196 -0.03 8.49 25.07
N ALA A 197 -0.77 9.51 25.43
CA ALA A 197 -0.25 10.83 25.76
C ALA A 197 -1.04 11.48 26.91
N ALA A 198 -0.36 12.31 27.68
CA ALA A 198 -1.01 13.19 28.65
C ALA A 198 -1.73 14.34 27.93
N ASP A 199 -2.59 15.04 28.67
CA ASP A 199 -3.28 16.21 28.12
C ASP A 199 -2.28 17.28 27.66
N GLY A 200 -2.53 17.82 26.47
CA GLY A 200 -1.67 18.82 25.83
C GLY A 200 -0.41 18.27 25.13
N GLU A 201 -0.01 17.01 25.31
CA GLU A 201 1.10 16.42 24.55
C GLU A 201 0.70 16.22 23.10
N LYS A 202 1.64 16.48 22.16
CA LYS A 202 1.46 16.18 20.73
C LYS A 202 1.75 14.71 20.46
N ILE A 203 0.99 14.09 19.54
CA ILE A 203 1.24 12.71 19.07
C ILE A 203 1.75 12.75 17.65
N LEU A 204 2.99 12.28 17.45
CA LEU A 204 3.54 11.99 16.14
C LEU A 204 3.41 10.48 15.87
N VAL A 205 3.20 10.11 14.62
CA VAL A 205 3.06 8.69 14.24
C VAL A 205 3.98 8.36 13.08
N HIS A 206 4.49 7.13 13.08
CA HIS A 206 5.11 6.48 11.92
C HIS A 206 4.50 5.10 11.73
N LEU A 207 4.19 4.76 10.48
CA LEU A 207 3.64 3.45 10.11
C LEU A 207 4.43 2.87 8.94
N SER A 208 5.08 1.73 9.14
CA SER A 208 5.78 1.01 8.07
C SER A 208 6.12 -0.43 8.47
N ASN A 209 6.73 -1.19 7.55
CA ASN A 209 7.28 -2.52 7.79
C ASN A 209 8.75 -2.50 8.26
N PHE A 210 9.23 -1.40 8.79
CA PHE A 210 10.57 -1.16 9.34
C PHE A 210 11.74 -1.75 8.54
N ARG A 211 11.65 -1.67 7.20
CA ARG A 211 12.76 -2.00 6.31
C ARG A 211 13.74 -0.83 6.20
N PRO A 212 15.00 -1.06 5.80
CA PRO A 212 16.01 0.00 5.67
C PRO A 212 15.53 1.23 4.87
N VAL A 213 14.83 1.01 3.76
CA VAL A 213 14.27 2.08 2.91
C VAL A 213 13.24 2.97 3.61
N LYS A 214 12.70 2.54 4.77
CA LYS A 214 11.74 3.32 5.57
C LYS A 214 12.43 4.25 6.57
N ARG A 215 13.74 4.09 6.78
CA ARG A 215 14.57 4.97 7.61
C ARG A 215 13.98 5.23 8.99
N THR A 216 13.50 4.17 9.65
CA THR A 216 12.88 4.25 10.98
C THR A 216 13.79 4.89 12.03
N ALA A 217 15.11 4.73 11.88
CA ALA A 217 16.10 5.42 12.67
C ALA A 217 15.97 6.95 12.58
N ASP A 218 15.71 7.48 11.38
CA ASP A 218 15.52 8.92 11.18
C ASP A 218 14.19 9.41 11.74
N VAL A 219 13.15 8.59 11.75
CA VAL A 219 11.90 8.92 12.46
C VAL A 219 12.18 9.26 13.92
N VAL A 220 12.94 8.38 14.61
CA VAL A 220 13.30 8.59 16.02
C VAL A 220 14.23 9.79 16.19
N ARG A 221 15.16 10.03 15.26
CA ARG A 221 16.05 11.22 15.29
C ARG A 221 15.25 12.52 15.10
N ILE A 222 14.31 12.57 14.14
CA ILE A 222 13.40 13.70 13.95
C ILE A 222 12.62 13.95 15.23
N PHE A 223 11.98 12.90 15.76
CA PHE A 223 11.21 12.99 16.98
C PHE A 223 12.04 13.44 18.18
N SER A 224 13.30 13.00 18.31
CA SER A 224 14.16 13.42 19.42
C SER A 224 14.41 14.93 19.45
N ARG A 225 14.43 15.58 18.26
CA ARG A 225 14.54 17.04 18.15
C ARG A 225 13.23 17.72 18.50
N VAL A 226 12.10 17.20 17.97
CA VAL A 226 10.76 17.71 18.30
C VAL A 226 10.49 17.64 19.79
N ALA A 227 10.85 16.54 20.44
CA ALA A 227 10.62 16.31 21.87
C ALA A 227 11.43 17.21 22.81
N ARG A 228 12.48 17.91 22.31
CA ARG A 228 13.20 18.97 23.05
C ARG A 228 12.45 20.29 23.04
N GLU A 229 11.64 20.52 22.02
CA GLU A 229 10.95 21.79 21.76
C GLU A 229 9.48 21.76 22.23
N LEU A 230 8.86 20.59 22.25
CA LEU A 230 7.44 20.40 22.55
C LEU A 230 7.21 19.15 23.41
N PRO A 231 6.23 19.20 24.32
CA PRO A 231 5.69 17.97 24.95
C PRO A 231 5.09 17.08 23.85
N ALA A 232 5.68 15.92 23.61
CA ALA A 232 5.26 15.05 22.52
C ALA A 232 5.53 13.58 22.80
N ARG A 233 4.77 12.71 22.14
CA ARG A 233 4.91 11.25 22.07
C ARG A 233 5.05 10.79 20.62
N LEU A 234 5.77 9.69 20.41
CA LEU A 234 5.90 9.04 19.11
C LEU A 234 5.27 7.65 19.17
N LEU A 235 4.36 7.37 18.24
CA LEU A 235 3.80 6.05 18.01
C LEU A 235 4.47 5.41 16.80
N MET A 236 5.21 4.33 17.00
CA MET A 236 5.85 3.53 15.96
C MET A 236 5.00 2.30 15.68
N ILE A 237 4.27 2.32 14.55
CA ILE A 237 3.34 1.24 14.17
C ILE A 237 4.00 0.38 13.09
N GLY A 238 4.00 -0.93 13.31
CA GLY A 238 4.62 -1.90 12.45
C GLY A 238 5.77 -2.63 13.09
N ASP A 239 6.47 -3.43 12.30
CA ASP A 239 7.59 -4.25 12.75
C ASP A 239 8.51 -4.59 11.58
N GLY A 240 9.77 -4.93 11.86
CA GLY A 240 10.73 -5.30 10.84
C GLY A 240 12.18 -5.20 11.31
N PRO A 241 13.14 -5.45 10.39
CA PRO A 241 14.55 -5.58 10.74
C PRO A 241 15.17 -4.34 11.40
N GLU A 242 14.65 -3.13 11.11
CA GLU A 242 15.18 -1.87 11.66
C GLU A 242 14.59 -1.49 13.03
N ARG A 243 13.74 -2.33 13.63
CA ARG A 243 13.12 -2.04 14.94
C ARG A 243 14.14 -1.83 16.03
N SER A 244 15.09 -2.77 16.19
CA SER A 244 16.11 -2.71 17.25
C SER A 244 17.01 -1.47 17.10
N ALA A 245 17.33 -1.04 15.87
CA ALA A 245 18.08 0.17 15.62
C ALA A 245 17.30 1.42 16.08
N ALA A 246 15.99 1.48 15.80
CA ALA A 246 15.13 2.58 16.24
C ALA A 246 14.99 2.62 17.77
N GLU A 247 14.81 1.47 18.43
CA GLU A 247 14.77 1.35 19.90
C GLU A 247 16.09 1.79 20.55
N TRP A 248 17.23 1.39 19.97
CA TRP A 248 18.54 1.82 20.44
C TRP A 248 18.74 3.35 20.37
N ILE A 249 18.27 3.99 19.27
CA ILE A 249 18.35 5.45 19.12
C ILE A 249 17.46 6.14 20.17
N ALA A 250 16.24 5.63 20.40
CA ALA A 250 15.35 6.17 21.42
C ALA A 250 16.02 6.13 22.82
N HIS A 251 16.67 5.02 23.15
CA HIS A 251 17.39 4.87 24.41
C HIS A 251 18.62 5.78 24.49
N SER A 252 19.47 5.79 23.44
CA SER A 252 20.72 6.58 23.44
C SER A 252 20.49 8.10 23.46
N THR A 253 19.32 8.55 23.02
CA THR A 253 18.91 9.95 23.04
C THR A 253 18.04 10.33 24.26
N GLY A 254 17.78 9.36 25.17
CA GLY A 254 17.05 9.58 26.42
C GLY A 254 15.54 9.86 26.26
N ILE A 255 14.94 9.38 25.14
CA ILE A 255 13.53 9.60 24.83
C ILE A 255 12.69 8.31 24.83
N GLN A 256 13.27 7.19 25.30
CA GLN A 256 12.64 5.86 25.28
C GLN A 256 11.23 5.85 25.91
N ASP A 257 11.02 6.64 26.97
CA ASP A 257 9.73 6.73 27.67
C ASP A 257 8.68 7.55 26.91
N ARG A 258 9.07 8.18 25.81
CA ARG A 258 8.20 8.97 24.92
C ARG A 258 7.95 8.30 23.57
N VAL A 259 8.52 7.11 23.31
CA VAL A 259 8.37 6.36 22.07
C VAL A 259 7.66 5.04 22.35
N HIS A 260 6.50 4.85 21.75
CA HIS A 260 5.70 3.63 21.89
C HIS A 260 5.80 2.78 20.62
N PHE A 261 6.46 1.62 20.72
CA PHE A 261 6.51 0.63 19.65
C PHE A 261 5.29 -0.30 19.74
N LEU A 262 4.27 -0.06 18.94
CA LEU A 262 2.98 -0.74 18.99
C LEU A 262 2.96 -2.10 18.28
N GLY A 263 4.02 -2.42 17.53
CA GLY A 263 4.01 -3.62 16.69
C GLY A 263 3.02 -3.50 15.52
N LYS A 264 2.68 -4.63 14.90
CA LYS A 264 1.68 -4.69 13.84
C LYS A 264 0.29 -4.46 14.43
N GLN A 265 -0.49 -3.59 13.79
CA GLN A 265 -1.84 -3.22 14.18
C GLN A 265 -2.81 -3.51 13.03
N ASP A 266 -3.94 -4.13 13.33
CA ASP A 266 -5.02 -4.37 12.37
C ASP A 266 -5.94 -3.15 12.25
N ASN A 267 -6.03 -2.34 13.31
CA ASN A 267 -6.92 -1.18 13.45
C ASN A 267 -6.20 0.18 13.28
N VAL A 268 -5.40 0.31 12.23
CA VAL A 268 -4.66 1.56 11.94
C VAL A 268 -5.60 2.75 11.77
N SER A 269 -6.80 2.53 11.25
CA SER A 269 -7.86 3.55 11.11
C SER A 269 -8.32 4.17 12.43
N ASP A 270 -8.15 3.46 13.56
CA ASP A 270 -8.50 3.98 14.88
C ASP A 270 -7.34 4.76 15.52
N ILE A 271 -6.10 4.50 15.06
CA ILE A 271 -4.88 5.10 15.65
C ILE A 271 -4.46 6.35 14.89
N LEU A 272 -4.48 6.32 13.54
CA LEU A 272 -4.04 7.46 12.73
C LEU A 272 -4.74 8.78 13.07
N PRO A 273 -6.07 8.84 13.25
CA PRO A 273 -6.74 10.10 13.55
C PRO A 273 -6.46 10.66 14.95
N LEU A 274 -5.79 9.90 15.81
CA LEU A 274 -5.30 10.38 17.11
C LEU A 274 -4.05 11.25 16.97
N ALA A 275 -3.28 11.07 15.89
CA ALA A 275 -2.02 11.77 15.69
C ALA A 275 -2.22 13.25 15.31
N ASP A 276 -1.18 14.03 15.58
CA ASP A 276 -1.05 15.40 15.11
C ASP A 276 -0.21 15.48 13.83
N LEU A 277 0.78 14.60 13.66
CA LEU A 277 1.62 14.52 12.45
C LEU A 277 1.99 13.08 12.11
N LEU A 278 2.07 12.78 10.82
CA LEU A 278 2.74 11.59 10.30
C LEU A 278 4.19 11.95 9.91
N LEU A 279 5.16 11.13 10.31
CA LEU A 279 6.56 11.20 9.88
C LEU A 279 6.84 10.10 8.86
N LEU A 280 7.27 10.47 7.66
CA LEU A 280 7.55 9.54 6.55
C LEU A 280 8.88 9.85 5.86
N PRO A 281 10.06 9.66 6.53
CA PRO A 281 11.37 10.00 6.00
C PRO A 281 11.94 8.93 5.05
N SER A 282 11.10 8.19 4.37
CA SER A 282 11.47 7.06 3.50
C SER A 282 12.48 7.46 2.42
N GLU A 283 13.38 6.56 2.09
CA GLU A 283 14.33 6.70 0.97
C GLU A 283 13.68 6.31 -0.37
N LEU A 284 12.71 5.41 -0.33
CA LEU A 284 11.96 4.96 -1.50
C LEU A 284 10.51 4.72 -1.15
N GLU A 285 9.62 5.31 -1.94
CA GLU A 285 8.17 5.11 -1.88
C GLU A 285 7.57 5.13 -3.29
N SER A 286 6.81 4.10 -3.62
CA SER A 286 6.17 4.05 -4.94
C SER A 286 4.90 4.89 -5.02
N PHE A 287 4.24 5.16 -3.88
CA PHE A 287 3.04 5.98 -3.80
C PHE A 287 2.92 6.76 -2.48
N GLY A 288 3.10 6.10 -1.33
CA GLY A 288 2.89 6.70 -0.02
C GLY A 288 1.47 6.48 0.51
N LEU A 289 0.96 5.24 0.48
CA LEU A 289 -0.39 4.90 0.94
C LEU A 289 -0.68 5.40 2.36
N VAL A 290 0.27 5.26 3.28
CA VAL A 290 0.11 5.72 4.66
C VAL A 290 -0.04 7.24 4.77
N ALA A 291 0.60 8.00 3.88
CA ALA A 291 0.41 9.44 3.81
C ALA A 291 -1.02 9.78 3.36
N LEU A 292 -1.55 9.03 2.38
CA LEU A 292 -2.94 9.19 1.95
C LEU A 292 -3.94 8.82 3.06
N GLU A 293 -3.69 7.74 3.80
CA GLU A 293 -4.51 7.34 4.97
C GLU A 293 -4.50 8.45 6.05
N ALA A 294 -3.33 9.03 6.33
CA ALA A 294 -3.20 10.16 7.26
C ALA A 294 -3.95 11.42 6.76
N MET A 295 -3.78 11.78 5.49
CA MET A 295 -4.51 12.89 4.85
C MET A 295 -6.03 12.71 4.98
N ALA A 296 -6.52 11.49 4.78
CA ALA A 296 -7.93 11.15 4.96
C ALA A 296 -8.40 11.38 6.41
N CYS A 297 -7.55 11.22 7.39
CA CYS A 297 -7.80 11.48 8.82
C CYS A 297 -7.53 12.93 9.25
N ARG A 298 -7.25 13.87 8.33
CA ARG A 298 -6.78 15.26 8.64
C ARG A 298 -5.46 15.31 9.42
N VAL A 299 -4.57 14.37 9.18
CA VAL A 299 -3.24 14.34 9.81
C VAL A 299 -2.21 14.78 8.77
N PRO A 300 -1.62 15.97 8.92
CA PRO A 300 -0.57 16.46 8.03
C PRO A 300 0.66 15.54 8.07
N THR A 301 1.38 15.46 6.95
CA THR A 301 2.54 14.59 6.80
C THR A 301 3.81 15.40 6.57
N ILE A 302 4.85 15.07 7.32
CA ILE A 302 6.24 15.49 7.06
C ILE A 302 6.95 14.31 6.37
N ALA A 303 7.28 14.45 5.10
CA ALA A 303 7.80 13.36 4.29
C ALA A 303 9.03 13.75 3.47
N THR A 304 9.69 12.76 2.92
CA THR A 304 10.73 12.95 1.90
C THR A 304 10.14 13.10 0.51
N ARG A 305 10.78 13.90 -0.34
CA ARG A 305 10.42 14.14 -1.75
C ARG A 305 10.98 13.01 -2.63
N VAL A 306 10.41 11.82 -2.51
CA VAL A 306 10.87 10.64 -3.26
C VAL A 306 9.72 9.90 -3.93
N GLY A 307 10.02 9.28 -5.05
CA GLY A 307 9.11 8.38 -5.75
C GLY A 307 7.76 9.01 -6.07
N GLY A 308 6.69 8.31 -5.70
CA GLY A 308 5.31 8.76 -5.90
C GLY A 308 4.78 9.70 -4.80
N ILE A 309 5.52 9.98 -3.73
CA ILE A 309 5.05 10.87 -2.65
C ILE A 309 4.64 12.26 -3.18
N PRO A 310 5.39 12.92 -4.09
CA PRO A 310 4.99 14.23 -4.63
C PRO A 310 3.70 14.22 -5.48
N GLU A 311 3.21 13.05 -5.87
CA GLU A 311 1.91 12.92 -6.55
C GLU A 311 0.74 12.97 -5.55
N VAL A 312 0.99 12.55 -4.31
CA VAL A 312 0.01 12.49 -3.21
C VAL A 312 0.03 13.74 -2.37
N ILE A 313 1.23 14.23 -2.01
CA ILE A 313 1.44 15.39 -1.13
C ILE A 313 1.86 16.60 -1.96
N GLU A 314 1.05 17.65 -1.89
CA GLU A 314 1.39 18.99 -2.38
C GLU A 314 2.17 19.73 -1.30
N ASP A 315 3.45 20.04 -1.59
CA ASP A 315 4.37 20.64 -0.63
C ASP A 315 3.92 22.00 -0.13
N GLY A 316 3.91 22.17 1.18
CA GLY A 316 3.43 23.38 1.86
C GLY A 316 1.91 23.52 1.94
N VAL A 317 1.13 22.68 1.23
CA VAL A 317 -0.34 22.75 1.17
C VAL A 317 -1.00 21.57 1.89
N THR A 318 -0.63 20.32 1.54
CA THR A 318 -1.23 19.11 2.15
C THR A 318 -0.25 18.36 3.05
N GLY A 319 1.00 18.81 3.12
CA GLY A 319 2.11 18.29 3.91
C GLY A 319 3.38 19.05 3.56
N CYS A 320 4.52 18.62 4.10
CA CYS A 320 5.82 19.22 3.80
C CYS A 320 6.78 18.16 3.28
N LEU A 321 7.54 18.48 2.21
CA LEU A 321 8.44 17.57 1.52
C LEU A 321 9.91 18.04 1.61
N PHE A 322 10.78 17.11 2.01
CA PHE A 322 12.21 17.36 2.25
C PHE A 322 13.11 16.40 1.47
N PRO A 323 14.38 16.73 1.28
CA PRO A 323 15.37 15.77 0.82
C PRO A 323 15.52 14.59 1.78
N VAL A 324 15.92 13.42 1.25
CA VAL A 324 16.23 12.24 2.07
C VAL A 324 17.36 12.54 3.03
N GLY A 325 17.17 12.20 4.31
CA GLY A 325 18.17 12.38 5.36
C GLY A 325 18.21 13.78 5.97
N ASP A 326 17.40 14.73 5.51
CA ASP A 326 17.33 16.07 6.09
C ASP A 326 16.50 16.10 7.40
N VAL A 327 17.02 15.37 8.38
CA VAL A 327 16.38 15.17 9.69
C VAL A 327 16.15 16.50 10.42
N ASP A 328 17.08 17.47 10.26
CA ASP A 328 17.02 18.74 10.97
C ASP A 328 15.89 19.64 10.41
N ALA A 329 15.80 19.76 9.08
CA ALA A 329 14.72 20.52 8.45
C ALA A 329 13.34 19.88 8.68
N MET A 330 13.25 18.54 8.63
CA MET A 330 11.99 17.84 8.92
C MET A 330 11.54 18.08 10.37
N ALA A 331 12.46 18.05 11.32
CA ALA A 331 12.15 18.31 12.72
C ALA A 331 11.72 19.77 12.95
N ALA A 332 12.44 20.75 12.38
CA ALA A 332 12.09 22.15 12.46
C ALA A 332 10.69 22.42 11.88
N ALA A 333 10.40 21.90 10.69
CA ALA A 333 9.08 22.03 10.07
C ALA A 333 7.96 21.40 10.90
N ALA A 334 8.22 20.25 11.56
CA ALA A 334 7.26 19.64 12.47
C ALA A 334 6.97 20.54 13.68
N VAL A 335 8.00 21.11 14.29
CA VAL A 335 7.85 22.05 15.42
C VAL A 335 7.10 23.31 14.99
N ASP A 336 7.50 23.92 13.88
CA ASP A 336 6.86 25.15 13.37
C ASP A 336 5.39 24.93 13.06
N LEU A 337 5.05 23.82 12.41
CA LEU A 337 3.67 23.49 12.08
C LEU A 337 2.82 23.22 13.34
N LEU A 338 3.39 22.54 14.34
CA LEU A 338 2.67 22.22 15.58
C LEU A 338 2.51 23.45 16.52
N ARG A 339 3.32 24.51 16.34
CA ARG A 339 3.22 25.79 17.05
C ARG A 339 2.30 26.80 16.38
N ASP A 340 1.91 26.57 15.14
CA ASP A 340 1.03 27.44 14.35
C ASP A 340 -0.31 26.74 14.09
N PRO A 341 -1.33 26.96 14.96
CA PRO A 341 -2.63 26.32 14.83
C PRO A 341 -3.37 26.65 13.52
N ASP A 342 -3.25 27.89 13.03
CA ASP A 342 -3.96 28.32 11.83
C ASP A 342 -3.39 27.60 10.60
N ARG A 343 -2.08 27.58 10.46
CA ARG A 343 -1.38 26.84 9.39
C ARG A 343 -1.63 25.34 9.50
N TYR A 344 -1.60 24.78 10.71
CA TYR A 344 -1.90 23.38 10.94
C TYR A 344 -3.30 23.01 10.47
N HIS A 345 -4.32 23.74 10.90
CA HIS A 345 -5.71 23.47 10.53
C HIS A 345 -5.96 23.66 9.04
N ALA A 346 -5.36 24.66 8.41
CA ALA A 346 -5.43 24.87 6.97
C ALA A 346 -4.84 23.68 6.20
N MET A 347 -3.64 23.22 6.58
CA MET A 347 -2.98 22.07 5.97
C MET A 347 -3.77 20.78 6.17
N ALA A 348 -4.26 20.51 7.38
CA ALA A 348 -5.06 19.34 7.71
C ALA A 348 -6.37 19.29 6.91
N ALA A 349 -7.03 20.44 6.74
CA ALA A 349 -8.25 20.55 5.94
C ALA A 349 -7.96 20.34 4.44
N ALA A 350 -6.88 20.94 3.91
CA ALA A 350 -6.46 20.77 2.52
C ALA A 350 -6.10 19.31 2.23
N ALA A 351 -5.38 18.64 3.14
CA ALA A 351 -5.03 17.23 3.04
C ALA A 351 -6.28 16.34 2.89
N ARG A 352 -7.26 16.48 3.80
CA ARG A 352 -8.53 15.74 3.75
C ARG A 352 -9.29 16.03 2.45
N LYS A 353 -9.41 17.29 2.05
CA LYS A 353 -10.10 17.70 0.83
C LYS A 353 -9.47 17.05 -0.40
N THR A 354 -8.14 17.00 -0.48
CA THR A 354 -7.41 16.38 -1.59
C THR A 354 -7.63 14.87 -1.60
N ALA A 355 -7.53 14.19 -0.46
CA ALA A 355 -7.82 12.77 -0.35
C ALA A 355 -9.24 12.45 -0.86
N GLN A 356 -10.25 13.19 -0.40
CA GLN A 356 -11.64 13.00 -0.80
C GLN A 356 -11.89 13.29 -2.29
N ALA A 357 -11.25 14.31 -2.83
CA ALA A 357 -11.49 14.72 -4.21
C ALA A 357 -10.84 13.78 -5.24
N ARG A 358 -9.69 13.16 -4.89
CA ARG A 358 -8.83 12.46 -5.86
C ARG A 358 -8.63 10.98 -5.59
N TYR A 359 -8.69 10.53 -4.32
CA TYR A 359 -8.17 9.23 -3.92
C TYR A 359 -9.13 8.38 -3.07
N CYS A 360 -10.39 8.81 -2.88
CA CYS A 360 -11.37 7.95 -2.23
C CYS A 360 -11.72 6.76 -3.13
N ALA A 361 -12.07 5.63 -2.52
CA ALA A 361 -12.51 4.42 -3.23
C ALA A 361 -13.57 4.74 -4.30
N SER A 362 -14.57 5.58 -3.99
CA SER A 362 -15.62 6.03 -4.91
C SER A 362 -15.13 6.77 -6.17
N LYS A 363 -13.88 7.26 -6.17
CA LYS A 363 -13.26 7.92 -7.33
C LYS A 363 -12.39 6.98 -8.14
N ILE A 364 -11.77 6.01 -7.48
CA ILE A 364 -10.79 5.12 -8.11
C ILE A 364 -11.43 3.83 -8.62
N LEU A 365 -12.44 3.29 -7.90
CA LEU A 365 -13.13 2.08 -8.31
C LEU A 365 -13.67 2.15 -9.76
N PRO A 366 -14.35 3.23 -10.19
CA PRO A 366 -14.82 3.33 -11.58
C PRO A 366 -13.71 3.28 -12.63
N LEU A 367 -12.47 3.68 -12.29
CA LEU A 367 -11.33 3.59 -13.20
C LEU A 367 -10.93 2.12 -13.42
N TYR A 368 -10.94 1.31 -12.35
CA TYR A 368 -10.71 -0.12 -12.47
C TYR A 368 -11.82 -0.82 -13.23
N GLU A 369 -13.09 -0.51 -12.95
CA GLU A 369 -14.24 -1.09 -13.67
C GLU A 369 -14.16 -0.82 -15.18
N GLN A 370 -13.91 0.43 -15.57
CA GLN A 370 -13.73 0.80 -16.98
C GLN A 370 -12.52 0.10 -17.60
N PHE A 371 -11.43 -0.05 -16.86
CA PHE A 371 -10.25 -0.77 -17.33
C PHE A 371 -10.54 -2.26 -17.54
N TYR A 372 -11.26 -2.89 -16.63
CA TYR A 372 -11.68 -4.28 -16.75
C TYR A 372 -12.58 -4.49 -17.98
N GLU A 373 -13.58 -3.62 -18.17
CA GLU A 373 -14.47 -3.68 -19.34
C GLU A 373 -13.69 -3.60 -20.66
N ARG A 374 -12.71 -2.70 -20.75
CA ARG A 374 -11.87 -2.59 -21.95
C ARG A 374 -11.05 -3.85 -22.19
N VAL A 375 -10.53 -4.48 -21.16
CA VAL A 375 -9.70 -5.68 -21.27
C VAL A 375 -10.56 -6.92 -21.59
N VAL A 376 -11.70 -7.05 -20.98
CA VAL A 376 -12.62 -8.18 -21.23
C VAL A 376 -13.23 -8.08 -22.65
N ASN A 377 -13.66 -6.88 -23.08
CA ASN A 377 -14.33 -6.64 -24.36
C ASN A 377 -13.36 -6.23 -25.50
N GLY A 378 -12.05 -6.20 -25.25
CA GLY A 378 -11.03 -5.77 -26.23
C GLY A 378 -10.87 -6.72 -27.41
N PRO A 379 -10.04 -6.37 -28.42
CA PRO A 379 -9.83 -7.18 -29.61
C PRO A 379 -9.35 -8.58 -29.21
N GLY A 380 -10.18 -9.59 -29.49
CA GLY A 380 -10.07 -10.98 -29.04
C GLY A 380 -11.20 -11.40 -28.08
N ALA A 381 -12.15 -10.55 -27.78
CA ALA A 381 -13.44 -10.97 -27.21
C ALA A 381 -14.20 -11.85 -28.22
N PRO A 382 -14.92 -12.90 -27.75
CA PRO A 382 -15.62 -13.85 -28.62
C PRO A 382 -16.67 -13.16 -29.47
#